data_6ed1e74d7cead9256526707cfb8b9559
#
_entry.id   6ed1e74d7cead9256526707cfb8b9559
#
_cell.length_a   1.000
_cell.length_b   1.000
_cell.length_c   1.000
_cell.angle_alpha   90.00
_cell.angle_beta   90.00
_cell.angle_gamma   90.00
#
_symmetry.space_group_name_H-M   'P 1'
#
loop_
_entity.id
_entity.type
_entity.pdbx_description
1 polymer ?
#
loop_
_entity_poly.entity_id
_entity_poly.type
_entity_poly.pdbx_seq_one_letter_code
_entity_poly.pdbx_strand_id
1 'polypeptide(L)'
;MTSPADVVVVGAGGAGAPLAARLSEDPGRRVLLLEAGPTPAGVRGFPAELLDPTTVQGAMPGHPANWSYLGHLTPDLPYMIARGRILGGSTTLNGAYFVRARPADFDAWAEVAGPEWSYDAMLPVLRRLETDRDYGDSDRHGSSGPMFVMRPPQASILAAAFTAAARELGFPAEPDKNGLGDPGAGPVPVNVHRPPGSHEAVRWNTGLAYIDPARARPNLEVRGGVRVLRVLIREGRAVGVETTAGPIEAGEVVLCAGAIATPQLLLVSGIGPRADLRALGIDVVADLPVGVAFSDHPDIAIGWRAQRPVVDSRERVAFPAALNFSSELLSPERLSSVHSPSVGSPAAAAEADLEILLAVKPLGYLLTGTAHTLAGGVRTVLRHPLRTLRALIGVSARRMAQQLTHRDDLQLIVALQQPAGRGRITITSADPLVPPQIDYRYLEEEADRSRMRLAVRTAVALLRTAAFADVFDGLTELRDAELGDDAALDAWMLAHLGTAIHLCGSVPMGSVVDSHGRVHGVSGLRVADTSILPWAPSRGPAATAVAIGERVADFMRAQG
;
A
#
# COMPACT_ATOMS: atom_id res chain seq x y z
N MET A 1 -14.22 36.36 10.39
CA MET A 1 -14.55 34.94 10.60
C MET A 1 -14.86 34.35 9.24
N THR A 2 -14.03 33.42 8.76
CA THR A 2 -14.33 32.73 7.51
C THR A 2 -15.51 31.79 7.81
N SER A 3 -16.53 31.78 6.94
CA SER A 3 -17.66 30.87 7.05
C SER A 3 -17.17 29.40 7.17
N PRO A 4 -17.85 28.51 7.91
CA PRO A 4 -17.45 27.11 8.05
C PRO A 4 -17.34 26.41 6.69
N ALA A 5 -16.44 25.45 6.56
CA ALA A 5 -16.33 24.62 5.36
C ALA A 5 -17.58 23.74 5.19
N ASP A 6 -18.04 23.56 3.95
CA ASP A 6 -19.14 22.63 3.71
C ASP A 6 -18.66 21.19 3.91
N VAL A 7 -17.41 20.89 3.51
CA VAL A 7 -16.76 19.58 3.72
C VAL A 7 -15.33 19.76 4.24
N VAL A 8 -15.00 19.05 5.31
CA VAL A 8 -13.61 18.86 5.78
C VAL A 8 -13.16 17.47 5.43
N VAL A 9 -12.09 17.38 4.62
CA VAL A 9 -11.41 16.12 4.27
C VAL A 9 -10.16 15.98 5.12
N VAL A 10 -10.07 14.89 5.90
CA VAL A 10 -8.98 14.63 6.85
C VAL A 10 -7.98 13.66 6.27
N GLY A 11 -6.82 14.14 5.86
CA GLY A 11 -5.75 13.38 5.20
C GLY A 11 -5.71 13.60 3.69
N ALA A 12 -4.58 14.09 3.18
CA ALA A 12 -4.33 14.36 1.77
C ALA A 12 -3.57 13.22 1.07
N GLY A 13 -3.93 11.97 1.40
CA GLY A 13 -3.33 10.76 0.86
C GLY A 13 -3.93 10.27 -0.45
N GLY A 14 -3.74 8.95 -0.71
CA GLY A 14 -4.19 8.27 -1.93
C GLY A 14 -5.68 8.42 -2.24
N ALA A 15 -6.54 8.56 -1.23
CA ALA A 15 -7.97 8.72 -1.39
C ALA A 15 -8.45 10.16 -1.14
N GLY A 16 -7.91 10.84 -0.10
CA GLY A 16 -8.40 12.17 0.26
C GLY A 16 -8.03 13.26 -0.74
N ALA A 17 -6.89 13.15 -1.42
CA ALA A 17 -6.50 14.07 -2.48
C ALA A 17 -7.46 14.00 -3.69
N PRO A 18 -7.76 12.82 -4.27
CA PRO A 18 -8.79 12.69 -5.30
C PRO A 18 -10.17 13.21 -4.85
N LEU A 19 -10.60 12.80 -3.65
CA LEU A 19 -11.89 13.22 -3.10
C LEU A 19 -12.02 14.73 -3.04
N ALA A 20 -11.06 15.43 -2.43
CA ALA A 20 -11.09 16.89 -2.29
C ALA A 20 -11.04 17.60 -3.66
N ALA A 21 -10.22 17.08 -4.58
CA ALA A 21 -10.13 17.62 -5.94
C ALA A 21 -11.47 17.48 -6.68
N ARG A 22 -12.14 16.32 -6.59
CA ARG A 22 -13.43 16.09 -7.24
C ARG A 22 -14.57 16.91 -6.61
N LEU A 23 -14.62 16.99 -5.29
CA LEU A 23 -15.64 17.79 -4.62
C LEU A 23 -15.52 19.29 -4.94
N SER A 24 -14.29 19.80 -5.08
CA SER A 24 -14.05 21.21 -5.42
C SER A 24 -14.29 21.57 -6.90
N GLU A 25 -14.68 20.60 -7.75
CA GLU A 25 -15.19 20.88 -9.10
C GLU A 25 -16.52 21.64 -9.08
N ASP A 26 -17.32 21.47 -8.02
CA ASP A 26 -18.49 22.28 -7.74
C ASP A 26 -18.07 23.59 -7.07
N PRO A 27 -18.15 24.75 -7.75
CA PRO A 27 -17.70 26.03 -7.21
C PRO A 27 -18.54 26.51 -6.02
N GLY A 28 -19.76 25.98 -5.85
CA GLY A 28 -20.63 26.27 -4.71
C GLY A 28 -20.25 25.54 -3.43
N ARG A 29 -19.39 24.52 -3.50
CA ARG A 29 -18.98 23.68 -2.38
C ARG A 29 -17.60 24.08 -1.86
N ARG A 30 -17.52 24.53 -0.62
CA ARG A 30 -16.24 24.89 0.04
C ARG A 30 -15.61 23.64 0.66
N VAL A 31 -14.45 23.25 0.17
CA VAL A 31 -13.71 22.07 0.59
C VAL A 31 -12.44 22.49 1.33
N LEU A 32 -12.27 21.99 2.55
CA LEU A 32 -11.04 22.14 3.32
C LEU A 32 -10.34 20.77 3.43
N LEU A 33 -9.16 20.68 2.84
CA LEU A 33 -8.29 19.50 2.91
C LEU A 33 -7.22 19.71 3.98
N LEU A 34 -7.20 18.83 5.01
CA LEU A 34 -6.23 18.87 6.11
C LEU A 34 -5.19 17.76 5.94
N GLU A 35 -3.92 18.13 6.07
CA GLU A 35 -2.78 17.18 6.05
C GLU A 35 -1.88 17.41 7.27
N ALA A 36 -1.51 16.33 7.97
CA ALA A 36 -0.65 16.40 9.15
C ALA A 36 0.81 16.72 8.81
N GLY A 37 1.24 16.39 7.61
CA GLY A 37 2.56 16.69 7.07
C GLY A 37 2.58 17.95 6.21
N PRO A 38 3.72 18.23 5.55
CA PRO A 38 3.83 19.34 4.61
C PRO A 38 2.99 19.08 3.34
N THR A 39 2.55 20.18 2.70
CA THR A 39 1.82 20.16 1.44
C THR A 39 2.59 20.86 0.33
N PRO A 40 3.71 20.29 -0.15
CA PRO A 40 4.53 20.86 -1.21
C PRO A 40 3.70 21.10 -2.48
N ALA A 41 4.13 22.04 -3.33
CA ALA A 41 3.51 22.37 -4.59
C ALA A 41 4.46 22.14 -5.76
N GLY A 42 3.93 21.50 -6.81
CA GLY A 42 4.69 21.14 -8.00
C GLY A 42 5.84 20.16 -7.71
N VAL A 43 6.38 19.58 -8.76
CA VAL A 43 7.49 18.61 -8.66
C VAL A 43 8.69 19.15 -7.85
N ARG A 44 9.02 20.43 -8.02
CA ARG A 44 10.16 21.06 -7.33
C ARG A 44 9.95 21.29 -5.83
N GLY A 45 8.70 21.28 -5.37
CA GLY A 45 8.36 21.44 -3.96
C GLY A 45 8.55 20.18 -3.14
N PHE A 46 8.49 19.00 -3.77
CA PHE A 46 8.72 17.73 -3.10
C PHE A 46 10.22 17.45 -2.91
N PRO A 47 10.62 16.81 -1.81
CA PRO A 47 11.97 16.23 -1.69
C PRO A 47 12.23 15.26 -2.85
N ALA A 48 13.38 15.40 -3.51
CA ALA A 48 13.71 14.64 -4.72
C ALA A 48 13.72 13.12 -4.46
N GLU A 49 14.21 12.69 -3.29
CA GLU A 49 14.25 11.31 -2.86
C GLU A 49 12.87 10.66 -2.75
N LEU A 50 11.82 11.45 -2.53
CA LEU A 50 10.44 10.95 -2.48
C LEU A 50 9.82 10.80 -3.86
N LEU A 51 10.35 11.50 -4.85
CA LEU A 51 9.88 11.42 -6.23
C LEU A 51 10.70 10.44 -7.09
N ASP A 52 11.83 9.94 -6.59
CA ASP A 52 12.64 8.94 -7.29
C ASP A 52 11.94 7.57 -7.28
N PRO A 53 11.46 7.07 -8.45
CA PRO A 53 10.75 5.79 -8.51
C PRO A 53 11.68 4.57 -8.42
N THR A 54 13.00 4.78 -8.36
CA THR A 54 13.98 3.70 -8.21
C THR A 54 14.27 3.34 -6.76
N THR A 55 13.72 4.11 -5.80
CA THR A 55 13.98 3.94 -4.36
C THR A 55 12.69 4.00 -3.54
N VAL A 56 12.78 3.59 -2.28
CA VAL A 56 11.73 3.71 -1.26
C VAL A 56 12.25 4.42 0.00
N GLN A 57 13.14 5.39 -0.17
CA GLN A 57 13.78 6.12 0.93
C GLN A 57 12.79 6.72 1.93
N GLY A 58 11.65 7.19 1.43
CA GLY A 58 10.58 7.73 2.27
C GLY A 58 9.99 6.72 3.26
N ALA A 59 10.10 5.42 2.98
CA ALA A 59 9.62 4.36 3.87
C ALA A 59 10.58 4.07 5.04
N MET A 60 11.80 4.62 5.01
CA MET A 60 12.78 4.44 6.10
C MET A 60 12.21 4.92 7.44
N PRO A 61 12.35 4.13 8.51
CA PRO A 61 11.97 4.55 9.85
C PRO A 61 12.61 5.89 10.23
N GLY A 62 11.79 6.80 10.80
CA GLY A 62 12.25 8.13 11.19
C GLY A 62 12.35 9.17 10.06
N HIS A 63 12.07 8.82 8.79
CA HIS A 63 12.00 9.80 7.73
C HIS A 63 10.92 10.87 8.04
N PRO A 64 11.16 12.19 7.80
CA PRO A 64 10.22 13.25 8.17
C PRO A 64 8.83 13.13 7.53
N ALA A 65 8.76 12.56 6.33
CA ALA A 65 7.52 12.31 5.60
C ALA A 65 6.84 10.97 5.96
N ASN A 66 7.32 10.27 7.00
CA ASN A 66 6.85 8.97 7.42
C ASN A 66 6.35 9.02 8.87
N TRP A 67 5.14 8.50 9.15
CA TRP A 67 4.62 8.36 10.51
C TRP A 67 5.44 7.38 11.35
N SER A 68 5.98 6.33 10.72
CA SER A 68 6.77 5.26 11.36
C SER A 68 6.02 4.68 12.57
N TYR A 69 4.85 4.06 12.33
CA TYR A 69 4.10 3.39 13.39
C TYR A 69 4.83 2.12 13.85
N LEU A 70 4.86 1.89 15.16
CA LEU A 70 5.27 0.60 15.68
C LEU A 70 4.08 -0.37 15.64
N GLY A 71 4.26 -1.52 15.02
CA GLY A 71 3.33 -2.64 15.05
C GLY A 71 4.05 -3.94 15.37
N HIS A 72 3.30 -5.02 15.54
CA HIS A 72 3.81 -6.35 15.78
C HIS A 72 3.32 -7.29 14.68
N LEU A 73 4.22 -7.84 13.88
CA LEU A 73 3.88 -8.80 12.82
C LEU A 73 3.48 -10.15 13.43
N THR A 74 4.20 -10.56 14.47
CA THR A 74 3.86 -11.61 15.44
C THR A 74 4.04 -11.04 16.84
N PRO A 75 3.58 -11.68 17.93
CA PRO A 75 3.76 -11.16 19.28
C PRO A 75 5.21 -10.78 19.62
N ASP A 76 6.18 -11.53 19.08
CA ASP A 76 7.60 -11.36 19.36
C ASP A 76 8.36 -10.56 18.27
N LEU A 77 7.67 -10.10 17.21
CA LEU A 77 8.29 -9.45 16.08
C LEU A 77 7.80 -8.01 15.89
N PRO A 78 8.42 -7.02 16.56
CA PRO A 78 8.12 -5.61 16.32
C PRO A 78 8.58 -5.18 14.91
N TYR A 79 7.81 -4.31 14.28
CA TYR A 79 8.07 -3.80 12.95
C TYR A 79 7.67 -2.33 12.80
N MET A 80 8.50 -1.54 12.12
CA MET A 80 8.19 -0.14 11.83
C MET A 80 7.41 -0.01 10.53
N ILE A 81 6.13 0.33 10.66
CA ILE A 81 5.19 0.42 9.55
C ILE A 81 5.25 1.81 8.94
N ALA A 82 5.65 1.89 7.68
CA ALA A 82 5.70 3.15 6.95
C ALA A 82 4.29 3.61 6.53
N ARG A 83 3.95 4.86 6.81
CA ARG A 83 2.76 5.55 6.28
C ARG A 83 3.10 6.99 5.98
N GLY A 84 2.65 7.49 4.82
CA GLY A 84 2.97 8.84 4.38
C GLY A 84 2.41 9.92 5.32
N ARG A 85 3.24 10.91 5.63
CA ARG A 85 2.92 12.13 6.37
C ARG A 85 3.34 13.34 5.55
N ILE A 86 2.74 13.47 4.40
CA ILE A 86 3.01 14.49 3.38
C ILE A 86 1.86 14.48 2.38
N LEU A 87 1.67 15.54 1.62
CA LEU A 87 0.74 15.56 0.48
C LEU A 87 0.98 14.35 -0.44
N GLY A 88 -0.10 13.67 -0.83
CA GLY A 88 -0.06 12.39 -1.53
C GLY A 88 0.02 11.17 -0.60
N GLY A 89 0.28 11.37 0.71
CA GLY A 89 0.34 10.29 1.69
C GLY A 89 1.28 9.17 1.27
N SER A 90 0.83 7.92 1.42
CA SER A 90 1.65 6.74 1.08
C SER A 90 1.91 6.58 -0.42
N THR A 91 1.15 7.25 -1.32
CA THR A 91 1.48 7.27 -2.76
C THR A 91 2.75 8.08 -3.06
N THR A 92 3.23 8.87 -2.10
CA THR A 92 4.50 9.60 -2.18
C THR A 92 5.70 8.75 -1.72
N LEU A 93 5.47 7.68 -0.93
CA LEU A 93 6.53 6.85 -0.32
C LEU A 93 6.68 5.47 -0.94
N ASN A 94 5.65 4.96 -1.61
CA ASN A 94 5.57 3.58 -2.12
C ASN A 94 6.57 3.29 -3.26
N GLY A 95 6.64 2.04 -3.72
CA GLY A 95 7.47 1.62 -4.84
C GLY A 95 6.97 2.05 -6.23
N ALA A 96 6.07 3.02 -6.32
CA ALA A 96 5.35 3.40 -7.54
C ALA A 96 4.51 2.27 -8.17
N TYR A 97 4.26 1.20 -7.44
CA TYR A 97 3.42 0.08 -7.84
C TYR A 97 1.95 0.53 -7.90
N PHE A 98 1.34 0.49 -9.10
CA PHE A 98 -0.01 1.03 -9.33
C PHE A 98 -0.88 0.01 -10.05
N VAL A 99 -1.12 -1.10 -9.37
CA VAL A 99 -1.94 -2.20 -9.87
C VAL A 99 -3.36 -2.06 -9.34
N ARG A 100 -4.35 -2.36 -10.18
CA ARG A 100 -5.75 -2.43 -9.80
C ARG A 100 -6.05 -3.72 -9.05
N ALA A 101 -7.03 -3.69 -8.16
CA ALA A 101 -7.69 -4.89 -7.67
C ALA A 101 -8.28 -5.70 -8.83
N ARG A 102 -8.38 -7.02 -8.67
CA ARG A 102 -8.97 -7.92 -9.67
C ARG A 102 -10.49 -7.76 -9.70
N PRO A 103 -11.17 -8.09 -10.80
CA PRO A 103 -12.62 -8.10 -10.86
C PRO A 103 -13.27 -8.88 -9.70
N ALA A 104 -12.75 -10.06 -9.36
CA ALA A 104 -13.23 -10.87 -8.26
C ALA A 104 -13.14 -10.19 -6.89
N ASP A 105 -12.13 -9.33 -6.66
CA ASP A 105 -12.05 -8.53 -5.43
C ASP A 105 -13.25 -7.57 -5.31
N PHE A 106 -13.55 -6.84 -6.41
CA PHE A 106 -14.66 -5.90 -6.45
C PHE A 106 -16.00 -6.60 -6.31
N ASP A 107 -16.20 -7.71 -7.00
CA ASP A 107 -17.46 -8.46 -6.97
C ASP A 107 -17.69 -9.07 -5.57
N ALA A 108 -16.66 -9.60 -4.93
CA ALA A 108 -16.74 -10.07 -3.56
C ALA A 108 -17.00 -8.93 -2.54
N TRP A 109 -16.44 -7.74 -2.75
CA TRP A 109 -16.80 -6.57 -1.94
C TRP A 109 -18.23 -6.12 -2.18
N ALA A 110 -18.75 -6.22 -3.41
CA ALA A 110 -20.13 -5.87 -3.74
C ALA A 110 -21.15 -6.77 -3.04
N GLU A 111 -20.84 -8.02 -2.78
CA GLU A 111 -21.70 -8.93 -1.99
C GLU A 111 -21.92 -8.41 -0.56
N VAL A 112 -20.93 -7.73 0.02
CA VAL A 112 -20.99 -7.20 1.39
C VAL A 112 -21.45 -5.73 1.43
N ALA A 113 -20.98 -4.93 0.47
CA ALA A 113 -21.11 -3.47 0.49
C ALA A 113 -22.24 -2.94 -0.40
N GLY A 114 -22.63 -3.68 -1.42
CA GLY A 114 -23.63 -3.28 -2.40
C GLY A 114 -23.10 -3.23 -3.84
N PRO A 115 -24.01 -3.32 -4.84
CA PRO A 115 -23.67 -3.50 -6.25
C PRO A 115 -22.86 -2.33 -6.83
N GLU A 116 -22.88 -1.16 -6.22
CA GLU A 116 -22.10 0.02 -6.60
C GLU A 116 -20.57 -0.19 -6.45
N TRP A 117 -20.14 -1.27 -5.78
CA TRP A 117 -18.75 -1.67 -5.63
C TRP A 117 -18.35 -2.84 -6.53
N SER A 118 -19.28 -3.37 -7.37
CA SER A 118 -18.95 -4.40 -8.37
C SER A 118 -17.91 -3.90 -9.38
N TYR A 119 -17.23 -4.82 -10.04
CA TYR A 119 -16.23 -4.44 -11.04
C TYR A 119 -16.82 -3.58 -12.16
N ASP A 120 -18.00 -3.94 -12.67
CA ASP A 120 -18.68 -3.18 -13.73
C ASP A 120 -19.04 -1.76 -13.29
N ALA A 121 -19.46 -1.58 -12.04
CA ALA A 121 -19.75 -0.25 -11.48
C ALA A 121 -18.49 0.57 -11.22
N MET A 122 -17.37 -0.08 -10.92
CA MET A 122 -16.09 0.58 -10.63
C MET A 122 -15.22 0.80 -11.89
N LEU A 123 -15.43 0.06 -12.98
CA LEU A 123 -14.63 0.22 -14.20
C LEU A 123 -14.64 1.65 -14.77
N PRO A 124 -15.78 2.36 -14.85
CA PRO A 124 -15.79 3.77 -15.27
C PRO A 124 -14.94 4.68 -14.37
N VAL A 125 -14.90 4.41 -13.06
CA VAL A 125 -14.07 5.13 -12.09
C VAL A 125 -12.59 4.82 -12.31
N LEU A 126 -12.24 3.54 -12.49
CA LEU A 126 -10.88 3.09 -12.77
C LEU A 126 -10.33 3.67 -14.07
N ARG A 127 -11.17 3.81 -15.10
CA ARG A 127 -10.80 4.47 -16.35
C ARG A 127 -10.61 5.98 -16.20
N ARG A 128 -11.51 6.65 -15.48
CA ARG A 128 -11.49 8.11 -15.28
C ARG A 128 -10.27 8.58 -14.49
N LEU A 129 -9.76 7.76 -13.56
CA LEU A 129 -8.64 8.16 -12.71
C LEU A 129 -7.27 8.10 -13.39
N GLU A 130 -7.13 7.38 -14.53
CA GLU A 130 -5.80 7.12 -15.12
C GLU A 130 -5.65 7.65 -16.55
N THR A 131 -4.40 7.94 -16.89
CA THR A 131 -3.87 8.03 -18.25
C THR A 131 -2.88 6.87 -18.42
N ASP A 132 -3.36 5.76 -18.95
CA ASP A 132 -2.52 4.60 -19.27
C ASP A 132 -1.83 4.82 -20.61
N ARG A 133 -0.51 4.75 -20.62
CA ARG A 133 0.31 5.06 -21.80
C ARG A 133 0.45 3.89 -22.76
N ASP A 134 0.18 2.70 -22.29
CA ASP A 134 0.37 1.46 -23.04
C ASP A 134 -0.96 0.92 -23.59
N TYR A 135 -2.06 1.08 -22.82
CA TYR A 135 -3.38 0.49 -23.10
C TYR A 135 -4.53 1.50 -23.09
N GLY A 136 -4.24 2.82 -23.06
CA GLY A 136 -5.25 3.88 -22.92
C GLY A 136 -6.35 3.90 -23.99
N ASP A 137 -6.10 3.28 -25.15
CA ASP A 137 -7.08 3.18 -26.25
C ASP A 137 -8.06 2.00 -26.09
N SER A 138 -7.89 1.15 -25.07
CA SER A 138 -8.78 0.02 -24.82
C SER A 138 -10.01 0.41 -24.00
N ASP A 139 -11.05 -0.43 -24.06
CA ASP A 139 -12.29 -0.21 -23.28
C ASP A 139 -12.09 -0.37 -21.78
N ARG A 140 -10.95 -0.89 -21.33
CA ARG A 140 -10.66 -1.17 -19.92
C ARG A 140 -9.79 -0.13 -19.27
N HIS A 141 -9.08 0.66 -20.05
CA HIS A 141 -8.14 1.67 -19.60
C HIS A 141 -8.62 3.09 -19.89
N GLY A 142 -8.06 4.06 -19.16
CA GLY A 142 -8.29 5.47 -19.39
C GLY A 142 -7.12 6.14 -20.09
N SER A 143 -7.41 7.19 -20.88
CA SER A 143 -6.40 7.94 -21.64
C SER A 143 -6.30 9.40 -21.22
N SER A 144 -7.08 9.86 -20.24
CA SER A 144 -7.19 11.29 -19.90
C SER A 144 -7.31 11.58 -18.39
N GLY A 145 -7.15 10.56 -17.55
CA GLY A 145 -7.21 10.75 -16.10
C GLY A 145 -5.92 11.31 -15.50
N PRO A 146 -5.95 11.79 -14.27
CA PRO A 146 -4.84 12.49 -13.64
C PRO A 146 -3.66 11.59 -13.26
N MET A 147 -3.86 10.29 -13.02
CA MET A 147 -2.80 9.35 -12.68
C MET A 147 -2.17 8.79 -13.94
N PHE A 148 -0.89 9.09 -14.19
CA PHE A 148 -0.15 8.49 -15.28
C PHE A 148 0.27 7.07 -14.91
N VAL A 149 -0.01 6.11 -15.78
CA VAL A 149 0.33 4.69 -15.63
C VAL A 149 1.12 4.22 -16.85
N MET A 150 2.17 3.43 -16.62
CA MET A 150 2.96 2.81 -17.69
C MET A 150 3.54 1.47 -17.24
N ARG A 151 3.92 0.61 -18.20
CA ARG A 151 4.66 -0.63 -17.94
C ARG A 151 6.14 -0.38 -18.19
N PRO A 152 7.03 -0.70 -17.22
CA PRO A 152 8.47 -0.61 -17.43
C PRO A 152 8.92 -1.58 -18.53
N PRO A 153 9.86 -1.18 -19.39
CA PRO A 153 10.45 -2.10 -20.38
C PRO A 153 11.08 -3.31 -19.69
N GLN A 154 10.84 -4.50 -20.22
CA GLN A 154 11.39 -5.77 -19.71
C GLN A 154 12.77 -6.12 -20.36
N ALA A 155 13.53 -5.10 -20.74
CA ALA A 155 14.78 -5.26 -21.48
C ALA A 155 16.04 -5.35 -20.59
N SER A 156 15.93 -5.17 -19.29
CA SER A 156 17.06 -5.38 -18.38
C SER A 156 17.37 -6.86 -18.20
N ILE A 157 18.62 -7.16 -17.86
CA ILE A 157 19.08 -8.54 -17.64
C ILE A 157 18.20 -9.25 -16.62
N LEU A 158 17.89 -8.60 -15.49
CA LEU A 158 17.11 -9.20 -14.40
C LEU A 158 15.63 -9.39 -14.78
N ALA A 159 15.00 -8.39 -15.40
CA ALA A 159 13.59 -8.50 -15.80
C ALA A 159 13.40 -9.56 -16.90
N ALA A 160 14.33 -9.62 -17.87
CA ALA A 160 14.33 -10.62 -18.91
C ALA A 160 14.53 -12.03 -18.34
N ALA A 161 15.50 -12.22 -17.43
CA ALA A 161 15.76 -13.51 -16.78
C ALA A 161 14.54 -13.94 -15.94
N PHE A 162 13.93 -13.04 -15.18
CA PHE A 162 12.75 -13.32 -14.36
C PHE A 162 11.55 -13.79 -15.21
N THR A 163 11.26 -13.08 -16.30
CA THR A 163 10.15 -13.45 -17.20
C THR A 163 10.43 -14.78 -17.92
N ALA A 164 11.68 -15.02 -18.32
CA ALA A 164 12.09 -16.28 -18.94
C ALA A 164 12.01 -17.44 -17.94
N ALA A 165 12.47 -17.24 -16.70
CA ALA A 165 12.39 -18.23 -15.62
C ALA A 165 10.95 -18.63 -15.30
N ALA A 166 10.04 -17.64 -15.21
CA ALA A 166 8.63 -17.92 -14.98
C ALA A 166 8.04 -18.79 -16.11
N ARG A 167 8.39 -18.50 -17.37
CA ARG A 167 7.96 -19.31 -18.52
C ARG A 167 8.56 -20.71 -18.48
N GLU A 168 9.84 -20.85 -18.09
CA GLU A 168 10.51 -22.15 -17.93
C GLU A 168 9.81 -23.02 -16.88
N LEU A 169 9.29 -22.42 -15.81
CA LEU A 169 8.48 -23.10 -14.79
C LEU A 169 7.00 -23.28 -15.18
N GLY A 170 6.61 -22.92 -16.41
CA GLY A 170 5.26 -23.11 -16.93
C GLY A 170 4.24 -22.05 -16.55
N PHE A 171 4.65 -20.92 -15.96
CA PHE A 171 3.74 -19.82 -15.67
C PHE A 171 3.38 -19.03 -16.94
N PRO A 172 2.12 -18.59 -17.09
CA PRO A 172 1.70 -17.77 -18.23
C PRO A 172 2.33 -16.38 -18.19
N ALA A 173 2.34 -15.72 -19.35
CA ALA A 173 2.65 -14.30 -19.43
C ALA A 173 1.42 -13.46 -19.08
N GLU A 174 1.61 -12.43 -18.25
CA GLU A 174 0.60 -11.42 -17.91
C GLU A 174 1.11 -10.03 -18.33
N PRO A 175 0.97 -9.66 -19.62
CA PRO A 175 1.53 -8.42 -20.14
C PRO A 175 0.83 -7.18 -19.59
N ASP A 176 -0.41 -7.32 -19.13
CA ASP A 176 -1.18 -6.26 -18.51
C ASP A 176 -1.85 -6.73 -17.20
N LYS A 177 -1.21 -6.40 -16.08
CA LYS A 177 -1.73 -6.73 -14.74
C LYS A 177 -2.98 -5.93 -14.32
N ASN A 178 -3.32 -4.87 -15.06
CA ASN A 178 -4.54 -4.09 -14.88
C ASN A 178 -5.67 -4.53 -15.83
N GLY A 179 -5.40 -5.50 -16.70
CA GLY A 179 -6.35 -6.13 -17.61
C GLY A 179 -7.09 -7.32 -16.98
N LEU A 180 -7.73 -8.13 -17.86
CA LEU A 180 -8.48 -9.33 -17.49
C LEU A 180 -7.77 -10.64 -17.83
N GLY A 181 -6.48 -10.58 -18.17
CA GLY A 181 -5.68 -11.77 -18.46
C GLY A 181 -5.53 -12.69 -17.24
N ASP A 182 -5.17 -13.94 -17.51
CA ASP A 182 -4.81 -14.89 -16.45
C ASP A 182 -3.61 -14.36 -15.65
N PRO A 183 -3.60 -14.58 -14.33
CA PRO A 183 -2.46 -14.23 -13.51
C PRO A 183 -1.18 -14.92 -13.98
N GLY A 184 -0.08 -14.19 -14.02
CA GLY A 184 1.19 -14.71 -14.54
C GLY A 184 2.36 -13.76 -14.32
N ALA A 185 3.44 -13.97 -15.08
CA ALA A 185 4.63 -13.14 -15.05
C ALA A 185 4.54 -11.98 -16.05
N GLY A 186 4.83 -10.77 -15.60
CA GLY A 186 4.82 -9.62 -16.50
C GLY A 186 5.22 -8.30 -15.83
N PRO A 187 5.20 -7.21 -16.61
CA PRO A 187 5.58 -5.89 -16.10
C PRO A 187 4.59 -5.40 -15.04
N VAL A 188 5.12 -4.77 -14.01
CA VAL A 188 4.33 -4.08 -12.99
C VAL A 188 3.87 -2.73 -13.53
N PRO A 189 2.56 -2.44 -13.60
CA PRO A 189 2.08 -1.09 -13.88
C PRO A 189 2.56 -0.12 -12.80
N VAL A 190 3.16 1.00 -13.21
CA VAL A 190 3.74 1.99 -12.29
C VAL A 190 3.19 3.39 -12.55
N ASN A 191 2.95 4.14 -11.46
CA ASN A 191 2.57 5.55 -11.54
C ASN A 191 3.80 6.45 -11.66
N VAL A 192 4.42 6.42 -12.84
CA VAL A 192 5.62 7.19 -13.16
C VAL A 192 5.34 8.12 -14.35
N HIS A 193 5.78 9.35 -14.22
CA HIS A 193 5.61 10.38 -15.24
C HIS A 193 6.90 11.15 -15.49
N ARG A 194 7.15 11.51 -16.73
CA ARG A 194 8.18 12.48 -17.09
C ARG A 194 7.52 13.82 -17.38
N PRO A 195 7.62 14.79 -16.47
CA PRO A 195 7.04 16.12 -16.67
C PRO A 195 7.64 16.81 -17.92
N PRO A 196 6.88 17.66 -18.61
CA PRO A 196 7.39 18.45 -19.73
C PRO A 196 8.64 19.24 -19.32
N GLY A 197 9.70 19.16 -20.15
CA GLY A 197 10.99 19.83 -19.89
C GLY A 197 11.87 19.15 -18.84
N SER A 198 11.48 17.99 -18.29
CA SER A 198 12.31 17.17 -17.40
C SER A 198 13.00 16.04 -18.17
N HIS A 199 14.27 15.78 -17.83
CA HIS A 199 14.98 14.59 -18.31
C HIS A 199 14.73 13.36 -17.42
N GLU A 200 14.20 13.56 -16.21
CA GLU A 200 13.96 12.53 -15.22
C GLU A 200 12.47 12.18 -15.12
N ALA A 201 12.20 10.90 -14.97
CA ALA A 201 10.88 10.42 -14.62
C ALA A 201 10.71 10.47 -13.09
N VAL A 202 9.50 10.82 -12.63
CA VAL A 202 9.19 10.96 -11.21
C VAL A 202 8.02 10.06 -10.83
N ARG A 203 8.00 9.61 -9.58
CA ARG A 203 6.82 9.00 -8.96
C ARG A 203 5.68 10.03 -8.96
N TRP A 204 4.60 9.70 -9.65
CA TRP A 204 3.45 10.59 -9.84
C TRP A 204 2.40 10.31 -8.77
N ASN A 205 2.56 10.95 -7.60
CA ASN A 205 1.67 10.78 -6.47
C ASN A 205 0.37 11.56 -6.62
N THR A 206 -0.63 11.29 -5.76
CA THR A 206 -1.94 11.94 -5.82
C THR A 206 -1.91 13.43 -5.50
N GLY A 207 -0.90 13.92 -4.80
CA GLY A 207 -0.69 15.37 -4.60
C GLY A 207 -0.42 16.09 -5.92
N LEU A 208 0.51 15.56 -6.72
CA LEU A 208 0.84 16.08 -8.05
C LEU A 208 -0.30 15.89 -9.05
N ALA A 209 -0.99 14.74 -8.97
CA ALA A 209 -2.02 14.36 -9.92
C ALA A 209 -3.33 15.13 -9.72
N TYR A 210 -3.75 15.36 -8.49
CA TYR A 210 -5.07 15.90 -8.16
C TYR A 210 -5.04 17.28 -7.52
N ILE A 211 -4.15 17.47 -6.52
CA ILE A 211 -4.18 18.70 -5.73
C ILE A 211 -3.50 19.85 -6.45
N ASP A 212 -2.35 19.62 -7.08
CA ASP A 212 -1.65 20.72 -7.78
C ASP A 212 -2.50 21.37 -8.88
N PRO A 213 -3.20 20.61 -9.75
CA PRO A 213 -4.12 21.24 -10.72
C PRO A 213 -5.31 21.96 -10.09
N ALA A 214 -5.77 21.50 -8.91
CA ALA A 214 -6.93 22.06 -8.22
C ALA A 214 -6.61 23.23 -7.28
N ARG A 215 -5.33 23.48 -6.95
CA ARG A 215 -4.92 24.53 -5.98
C ARG A 215 -5.39 25.93 -6.29
N ALA A 216 -5.60 26.25 -7.57
CA ALA A 216 -6.06 27.58 -7.99
C ALA A 216 -7.57 27.79 -7.78
N ARG A 217 -8.32 26.75 -7.42
CA ARG A 217 -9.77 26.85 -7.20
C ARG A 217 -10.05 27.64 -5.91
N PRO A 218 -10.88 28.70 -5.94
CA PRO A 218 -11.13 29.56 -4.78
C PRO A 218 -11.90 28.83 -3.65
N ASN A 219 -12.57 27.73 -3.97
CA ASN A 219 -13.36 26.91 -3.06
C ASN A 219 -12.63 25.69 -2.50
N LEU A 220 -11.34 25.49 -2.84
CA LEU A 220 -10.48 24.47 -2.26
C LEU A 220 -9.38 25.11 -1.41
N GLU A 221 -9.42 24.86 -0.12
CA GLU A 221 -8.33 25.22 0.78
C GLU A 221 -7.54 23.97 1.20
N VAL A 222 -6.20 24.02 1.09
CA VAL A 222 -5.29 22.93 1.49
C VAL A 222 -4.40 23.42 2.63
N ARG A 223 -4.55 22.81 3.82
CA ARG A 223 -3.76 23.14 5.01
C ARG A 223 -2.83 22.01 5.40
N GLY A 224 -1.54 22.23 5.26
CA GLY A 224 -0.49 21.33 5.75
C GLY A 224 -0.05 21.64 7.18
N GLY A 225 0.57 20.64 7.84
CA GLY A 225 1.06 20.78 9.21
C GLY A 225 -0.06 20.77 10.27
N VAL A 226 -1.29 20.41 9.90
CA VAL A 226 -2.47 20.39 10.78
C VAL A 226 -2.87 18.94 11.05
N ARG A 227 -2.56 18.44 12.25
CA ARG A 227 -3.01 17.11 12.69
C ARG A 227 -4.41 17.19 13.28
N VAL A 228 -5.32 16.39 12.75
CA VAL A 228 -6.63 16.16 13.37
C VAL A 228 -6.45 15.22 14.56
N LEU A 229 -7.09 15.55 15.68
CA LEU A 229 -7.00 14.84 16.96
C LEU A 229 -8.24 13.99 17.21
N ARG A 230 -9.43 14.52 16.92
CA ARG A 230 -10.71 13.79 17.02
C ARG A 230 -11.79 14.46 16.16
N VAL A 231 -12.88 13.74 15.93
CA VAL A 231 -14.12 14.28 15.34
C VAL A 231 -14.93 14.92 16.48
N LEU A 232 -15.45 16.12 16.23
CA LEU A 232 -16.37 16.81 17.15
C LEU A 232 -17.80 16.34 16.86
N ILE A 233 -18.42 15.66 17.82
CA ILE A 233 -19.77 15.10 17.67
C ILE A 233 -20.69 15.76 18.70
N ARG A 234 -21.85 16.24 18.22
CA ARG A 234 -22.92 16.81 19.06
C ARG A 234 -24.24 16.16 18.65
N GLU A 235 -24.97 15.61 19.61
CA GLU A 235 -26.28 14.98 19.38
C GLU A 235 -26.29 13.96 18.22
N GLY A 236 -25.25 13.09 18.17
CA GLY A 236 -25.11 12.06 17.14
C GLY A 236 -24.73 12.59 15.74
N ARG A 237 -24.31 13.86 15.64
CA ARG A 237 -23.86 14.49 14.39
C ARG A 237 -22.41 14.97 14.50
N ALA A 238 -21.60 14.65 13.50
CA ALA A 238 -20.30 15.29 13.31
C ALA A 238 -20.49 16.74 12.90
N VAL A 239 -19.88 17.67 13.65
CA VAL A 239 -20.00 19.12 13.43
C VAL A 239 -18.65 19.74 13.10
N GLY A 240 -17.58 18.96 13.01
CA GLY A 240 -16.23 19.41 12.71
C GLY A 240 -15.18 18.50 13.29
N VAL A 241 -13.96 19.01 13.40
CA VAL A 241 -12.79 18.29 13.94
C VAL A 241 -12.01 19.14 14.93
N GLU A 242 -11.45 18.51 15.95
CA GLU A 242 -10.42 19.10 16.80
C GLU A 242 -9.05 18.88 16.17
N THR A 243 -8.22 19.92 16.13
CA THR A 243 -6.91 19.87 15.51
C THR A 243 -5.82 20.46 16.40
N THR A 244 -4.57 20.24 16.06
CA THR A 244 -3.42 20.91 16.69
C THR A 244 -3.41 22.41 16.53
N ALA A 245 -4.24 22.97 15.64
CA ALA A 245 -4.41 24.41 15.40
C ALA A 245 -5.73 24.96 15.98
N GLY A 246 -6.46 24.15 16.77
CA GLY A 246 -7.77 24.46 17.33
C GLY A 246 -8.92 23.78 16.56
N PRO A 247 -10.18 23.97 17.03
CA PRO A 247 -11.35 23.36 16.41
C PRO A 247 -11.68 23.98 15.07
N ILE A 248 -12.19 23.13 14.14
CA ILE A 248 -12.66 23.54 12.82
C ILE A 248 -14.08 22.99 12.66
N GLU A 249 -15.05 23.87 12.43
CA GLU A 249 -16.42 23.49 12.14
C GLU A 249 -16.62 23.12 10.68
N ALA A 250 -17.50 22.15 10.42
CA ALA A 250 -17.80 21.65 9.08
C ALA A 250 -19.26 21.19 8.96
N GLY A 251 -19.82 21.29 7.77
CA GLY A 251 -21.12 20.68 7.43
C GLY A 251 -21.05 19.16 7.42
N GLU A 252 -19.95 18.61 6.87
CA GLU A 252 -19.66 17.19 6.81
C GLU A 252 -18.15 16.94 7.00
N VAL A 253 -17.78 15.85 7.69
CA VAL A 253 -16.40 15.41 7.89
C VAL A 253 -16.18 14.09 7.13
N VAL A 254 -15.10 14.03 6.32
CA VAL A 254 -14.70 12.81 5.62
C VAL A 254 -13.29 12.41 6.09
N LEU A 255 -13.19 11.26 6.76
CA LEU A 255 -11.92 10.70 7.20
C LEU A 255 -11.25 9.95 6.03
N CYS A 256 -10.06 10.41 5.67
CA CYS A 256 -9.17 9.85 4.65
C CYS A 256 -7.75 9.66 5.22
N ALA A 257 -7.66 9.43 6.54
CA ALA A 257 -6.38 9.37 7.26
C ALA A 257 -5.63 8.04 7.10
N GLY A 258 -6.22 7.10 6.32
CA GLY A 258 -5.67 5.77 6.04
C GLY A 258 -6.01 4.75 7.12
N ALA A 259 -5.81 3.48 6.77
CA ALA A 259 -6.33 2.34 7.54
C ALA A 259 -5.73 2.15 8.95
N ILE A 260 -4.76 2.97 9.36
CA ILE A 260 -4.24 3.01 10.75
C ILE A 260 -4.78 4.22 11.51
N ALA A 261 -4.71 5.42 10.93
CA ALA A 261 -5.10 6.63 11.66
C ALA A 261 -6.63 6.85 11.65
N THR A 262 -7.35 6.41 10.63
CA THR A 262 -8.82 6.51 10.58
C THR A 262 -9.49 5.75 11.73
N PRO A 263 -9.20 4.45 11.98
CA PRO A 263 -9.77 3.77 13.15
C PRO A 263 -9.32 4.43 14.47
N GLN A 264 -8.08 4.91 14.59
CA GLN A 264 -7.66 5.65 15.79
C GLN A 264 -8.54 6.88 16.02
N LEU A 265 -8.78 7.70 14.99
CA LEU A 265 -9.63 8.90 15.09
C LEU A 265 -11.07 8.55 15.49
N LEU A 266 -11.64 7.48 14.94
CA LEU A 266 -12.97 7.01 15.32
C LEU A 266 -13.01 6.57 16.80
N LEU A 267 -12.06 5.75 17.23
CA LEU A 267 -11.95 5.24 18.60
C LEU A 267 -11.84 6.37 19.64
N VAL A 268 -10.92 7.32 19.42
CA VAL A 268 -10.76 8.47 20.36
C VAL A 268 -11.94 9.45 20.30
N SER A 269 -12.81 9.34 19.31
CA SER A 269 -14.04 10.12 19.17
C SER A 269 -15.28 9.41 19.73
N GLY A 270 -15.11 8.26 20.40
CA GLY A 270 -16.20 7.51 21.00
C GLY A 270 -16.92 6.56 20.05
N ILE A 271 -16.36 6.28 18.87
CA ILE A 271 -16.93 5.36 17.87
C ILE A 271 -16.07 4.09 17.85
N GLY A 272 -16.58 2.98 18.38
CA GLY A 272 -15.82 1.73 18.48
C GLY A 272 -16.43 0.75 19.49
N PRO A 273 -15.74 -0.37 19.77
CA PRO A 273 -16.22 -1.37 20.72
C PRO A 273 -16.46 -0.78 22.10
N ARG A 274 -17.69 -0.84 22.57
CA ARG A 274 -18.16 -0.23 23.84
C ARG A 274 -17.29 -0.60 25.04
N ALA A 275 -16.90 -1.86 25.15
CA ALA A 275 -16.11 -2.33 26.28
C ALA A 275 -14.72 -1.68 26.29
N ASP A 276 -14.06 -1.62 25.14
CA ASP A 276 -12.71 -1.06 24.99
C ASP A 276 -12.71 0.45 25.27
N LEU A 277 -13.72 1.18 24.74
CA LEU A 277 -13.84 2.62 24.94
C LEU A 277 -14.09 2.97 26.42
N ARG A 278 -15.02 2.27 27.08
CA ARG A 278 -15.31 2.48 28.51
C ARG A 278 -14.12 2.19 29.41
N ALA A 279 -13.31 1.18 29.08
CA ALA A 279 -12.10 0.86 29.83
C ALA A 279 -11.08 2.01 29.81
N LEU A 280 -11.14 2.89 28.80
CA LEU A 280 -10.29 4.09 28.69
C LEU A 280 -10.98 5.38 29.14
N GLY A 281 -12.21 5.30 29.70
CA GLY A 281 -12.97 6.47 30.11
C GLY A 281 -13.51 7.31 28.93
N ILE A 282 -13.66 6.72 27.75
CA ILE A 282 -14.19 7.39 26.57
C ILE A 282 -15.71 7.16 26.51
N ASP A 283 -16.46 8.24 26.37
CA ASP A 283 -17.92 8.19 26.18
C ASP A 283 -18.26 7.54 24.83
N VAL A 284 -19.17 6.56 24.87
CA VAL A 284 -19.55 5.79 23.68
C VAL A 284 -20.62 6.54 22.89
N VAL A 285 -20.25 7.01 21.70
CA VAL A 285 -21.16 7.63 20.72
C VAL A 285 -21.85 6.56 19.87
N ALA A 286 -21.07 5.61 19.35
CA ALA A 286 -21.58 4.48 18.57
C ALA A 286 -20.77 3.21 18.89
N ASP A 287 -21.49 2.10 19.12
CA ASP A 287 -20.91 0.78 19.39
C ASP A 287 -20.70 0.04 18.07
N LEU A 288 -19.52 0.13 17.50
CA LEU A 288 -19.19 -0.40 16.17
C LEU A 288 -17.86 -1.18 16.22
N PRO A 289 -17.63 -2.18 15.38
CA PRO A 289 -16.43 -3.01 15.39
C PRO A 289 -15.20 -2.33 14.76
N VAL A 290 -14.92 -1.08 15.10
CA VAL A 290 -13.77 -0.31 14.59
C VAL A 290 -12.47 -0.93 15.09
N GLY A 291 -11.55 -1.25 14.17
CA GLY A 291 -10.24 -1.81 14.48
C GLY A 291 -10.24 -3.27 14.95
N VAL A 292 -11.42 -3.92 15.04
CA VAL A 292 -11.54 -5.30 15.53
C VAL A 292 -10.82 -6.28 14.62
N ALA A 293 -10.83 -6.01 13.32
CA ALA A 293 -10.10 -6.80 12.33
C ALA A 293 -9.53 -5.89 11.24
N PHE A 294 -8.42 -6.32 10.65
CA PHE A 294 -7.90 -5.80 9.38
C PHE A 294 -7.16 -6.91 8.64
N SER A 295 -6.95 -6.74 7.33
CA SER A 295 -6.06 -7.58 6.54
C SER A 295 -4.91 -6.77 5.94
N ASP A 296 -3.78 -7.43 5.72
CA ASP A 296 -2.62 -6.88 5.03
C ASP A 296 -1.84 -8.07 4.43
N HIS A 297 -0.88 -7.84 3.56
CA HIS A 297 -0.12 -8.88 2.88
C HIS A 297 1.19 -9.14 3.63
N PRO A 298 1.35 -10.30 4.30
CA PRO A 298 2.66 -10.72 4.80
C PRO A 298 3.60 -10.92 3.62
N ASP A 299 4.83 -10.45 3.76
CA ASP A 299 5.87 -10.66 2.77
C ASP A 299 7.17 -11.19 3.37
N ILE A 300 8.03 -11.74 2.53
CA ILE A 300 9.37 -12.20 2.87
C ILE A 300 10.30 -11.85 1.72
N ALA A 301 11.40 -11.17 2.05
CA ALA A 301 12.45 -10.88 1.09
C ALA A 301 13.48 -12.03 1.09
N ILE A 302 13.65 -12.66 -0.08
CA ILE A 302 14.66 -13.69 -0.31
C ILE A 302 15.89 -13.04 -0.91
N GLY A 303 16.95 -12.92 -0.12
CA GLY A 303 18.24 -12.37 -0.52
C GLY A 303 19.04 -13.33 -1.39
N TRP A 304 19.68 -12.80 -2.44
CA TRP A 304 20.54 -13.57 -3.32
C TRP A 304 21.67 -12.72 -3.91
N ARG A 305 22.76 -13.35 -4.29
CA ARG A 305 23.92 -12.69 -4.91
C ARG A 305 23.97 -12.95 -6.41
N ALA A 306 24.38 -11.93 -7.14
CA ALA A 306 24.67 -12.05 -8.56
C ALA A 306 26.15 -12.39 -8.79
N GLN A 307 26.45 -13.25 -9.77
CA GLN A 307 27.81 -13.63 -10.18
C GLN A 307 28.65 -12.42 -10.68
N ARG A 308 27.98 -11.39 -11.17
CA ARG A 308 28.58 -10.16 -11.70
C ARG A 308 27.67 -8.95 -11.44
N PRO A 309 28.16 -7.72 -11.48
CA PRO A 309 27.31 -6.56 -11.38
C PRO A 309 26.23 -6.56 -12.48
N VAL A 310 24.97 -6.66 -12.09
CA VAL A 310 23.80 -6.72 -12.99
C VAL A 310 22.90 -5.50 -12.89
N VAL A 311 23.27 -4.54 -12.03
CA VAL A 311 22.49 -3.32 -11.84
C VAL A 311 22.60 -2.46 -13.10
N ASP A 312 21.50 -2.36 -13.84
CA ASP A 312 21.41 -1.56 -15.06
C ASP A 312 21.02 -0.11 -14.70
N SER A 313 21.83 0.85 -15.14
CA SER A 313 21.52 2.28 -14.98
C SER A 313 20.31 2.74 -15.78
N ARG A 314 19.85 1.93 -16.73
CA ARG A 314 18.63 2.17 -17.53
C ARG A 314 17.35 1.81 -16.78
N GLU A 315 17.44 1.01 -15.71
CA GLU A 315 16.31 0.71 -14.86
C GLU A 315 15.78 1.97 -14.17
N ARG A 316 14.53 2.31 -14.49
CA ARG A 316 13.87 3.54 -14.06
C ARG A 316 12.89 3.35 -12.92
N VAL A 317 12.73 2.13 -12.42
CA VAL A 317 11.85 1.76 -11.30
C VAL A 317 12.53 0.72 -10.43
N ALA A 318 12.07 0.62 -9.17
CA ALA A 318 12.61 -0.36 -8.22
C ALA A 318 12.14 -1.79 -8.55
N PHE A 319 10.90 -1.94 -9.00
CA PHE A 319 10.19 -3.20 -9.15
C PHE A 319 9.56 -3.30 -10.55
N PRO A 320 10.31 -3.76 -11.58
CA PRO A 320 9.82 -3.75 -12.96
C PRO A 320 8.90 -4.91 -13.31
N ALA A 321 8.97 -6.05 -12.61
CA ALA A 321 8.23 -7.26 -12.94
C ALA A 321 7.74 -7.99 -11.70
N ALA A 322 6.61 -8.69 -11.83
CA ALA A 322 6.08 -9.59 -10.82
C ALA A 322 5.49 -10.85 -11.46
N LEU A 323 5.49 -11.95 -10.72
CA LEU A 323 4.74 -13.16 -10.99
C LEU A 323 3.59 -13.24 -9.98
N ASN A 324 2.36 -13.32 -10.47
CA ASN A 324 1.19 -13.62 -9.65
C ASN A 324 0.65 -15.00 -10.03
N PHE A 325 0.32 -15.82 -9.06
CA PHE A 325 -0.11 -17.19 -9.29
C PHE A 325 -1.00 -17.71 -8.15
N SER A 326 -1.74 -18.79 -8.43
CA SER A 326 -2.58 -19.45 -7.43
C SER A 326 -1.83 -20.59 -6.76
N SER A 327 -1.94 -20.67 -5.43
CA SER A 327 -1.44 -21.79 -4.64
C SER A 327 -2.13 -23.10 -4.98
N GLU A 328 -3.38 -23.07 -5.47
CA GLU A 328 -4.15 -24.26 -5.85
C GLU A 328 -3.61 -24.95 -7.11
N LEU A 329 -2.92 -24.19 -7.99
CA LEU A 329 -2.39 -24.72 -9.26
C LEU A 329 -1.04 -25.42 -9.11
N LEU A 330 -0.38 -25.28 -7.96
CA LEU A 330 0.95 -25.82 -7.71
C LEU A 330 0.93 -26.88 -6.60
N SER A 331 0.98 -28.15 -6.98
CA SER A 331 1.36 -29.20 -6.01
C SER A 331 2.89 -29.26 -5.86
N PRO A 332 3.43 -29.67 -4.68
CA PRO A 332 4.86 -29.88 -4.47
C PRO A 332 5.49 -30.86 -5.49
N GLU A 333 4.69 -31.80 -5.99
CA GLU A 333 5.09 -32.79 -7.00
C GLU A 333 5.33 -32.15 -8.38
N ARG A 334 4.60 -31.07 -8.74
CA ARG A 334 4.83 -30.32 -9.99
C ARG A 334 6.12 -29.51 -9.96
N LEU A 335 6.52 -28.97 -8.81
CA LEU A 335 7.79 -28.24 -8.66
C LEU A 335 9.01 -29.16 -8.76
N SER A 336 8.87 -30.45 -8.43
CA SER A 336 9.95 -31.45 -8.51
C SER A 336 10.07 -32.09 -9.91
N SER A 337 9.06 -31.97 -10.78
CA SER A 337 9.00 -32.65 -12.09
C SER A 337 9.31 -31.75 -13.30
N VAL A 338 10.21 -30.79 -13.14
CA VAL A 338 10.59 -29.80 -14.19
C VAL A 338 11.12 -30.40 -15.51
N HIS A 339 11.06 -31.73 -15.70
CA HIS A 339 11.57 -32.43 -16.88
C HIS A 339 10.49 -33.05 -17.79
N SER A 340 9.20 -32.76 -17.63
CA SER A 340 8.16 -33.26 -18.53
C SER A 340 7.24 -32.18 -19.05
N PRO A 341 7.26 -31.87 -20.36
CA PRO A 341 6.38 -30.89 -20.97
C PRO A 341 5.03 -31.53 -21.34
N SER A 342 4.12 -31.66 -20.40
CA SER A 342 2.73 -31.93 -20.71
C SER A 342 1.82 -31.29 -19.65
N VAL A 343 1.69 -29.96 -19.74
CA VAL A 343 0.67 -29.23 -18.97
C VAL A 343 -0.47 -28.93 -19.93
N GLY A 344 -1.57 -29.67 -19.78
CA GLY A 344 -2.86 -29.27 -20.35
C GLY A 344 -3.25 -27.89 -19.82
N SER A 345 -3.92 -27.08 -20.67
CA SER A 345 -4.48 -25.77 -20.28
C SER A 345 -5.13 -25.87 -18.89
N PRO A 346 -4.81 -24.95 -17.96
CA PRO A 346 -5.48 -24.94 -16.69
C PRO A 346 -6.96 -24.64 -16.88
N ALA A 347 -7.80 -25.39 -16.17
CA ALA A 347 -9.21 -25.07 -15.97
C ALA A 347 -9.33 -23.65 -15.39
N ALA A 348 -10.46 -22.98 -15.69
CA ALA A 348 -10.84 -21.63 -15.34
C ALA A 348 -10.01 -20.97 -14.21
N ALA A 349 -9.43 -19.80 -14.51
CA ALA A 349 -8.46 -19.07 -13.72
C ALA A 349 -8.76 -19.11 -12.21
N ALA A 350 -8.04 -19.92 -11.47
CA ALA A 350 -8.01 -19.81 -10.02
C ALA A 350 -7.41 -18.43 -9.66
N GLU A 351 -8.05 -17.70 -8.74
CA GLU A 351 -7.56 -16.39 -8.31
C GLU A 351 -6.14 -16.49 -7.74
N ALA A 352 -5.28 -15.55 -8.15
CA ALA A 352 -3.91 -15.50 -7.65
C ALA A 352 -3.89 -15.00 -6.20
N ASP A 353 -3.44 -15.86 -5.30
CA ASP A 353 -3.27 -15.56 -3.89
C ASP A 353 -1.80 -15.36 -3.48
N LEU A 354 -0.87 -15.52 -4.41
CA LEU A 354 0.58 -15.40 -4.22
C LEU A 354 1.21 -14.43 -5.22
N GLU A 355 2.23 -13.70 -4.77
CA GLU A 355 3.04 -12.81 -5.62
C GLU A 355 4.52 -13.02 -5.35
N ILE A 356 5.33 -12.98 -6.42
CA ILE A 356 6.79 -12.85 -6.35
C ILE A 356 7.17 -11.59 -7.11
N LEU A 357 7.71 -10.61 -6.40
CA LEU A 357 8.09 -9.30 -6.94
C LEU A 357 9.61 -9.24 -7.11
N LEU A 358 10.07 -8.86 -8.31
CA LEU A 358 11.48 -8.67 -8.61
C LEU A 358 11.96 -7.29 -8.17
N ALA A 359 12.93 -7.23 -7.26
CA ALA A 359 13.69 -6.02 -6.96
C ALA A 359 14.98 -5.99 -7.81
N VAL A 360 15.16 -4.95 -8.62
CA VAL A 360 16.34 -4.82 -9.52
C VAL A 360 17.45 -3.94 -8.96
N LYS A 361 17.27 -3.44 -7.75
CA LYS A 361 18.28 -2.67 -7.00
C LYS A 361 18.57 -3.38 -5.69
N PRO A 362 19.82 -3.36 -5.22
CA PRO A 362 20.16 -3.89 -3.90
C PRO A 362 19.36 -3.20 -2.79
N LEU A 363 19.12 -3.92 -1.69
CA LEU A 363 18.38 -3.42 -0.54
C LEU A 363 18.91 -2.07 -0.04
N GLY A 364 20.24 -1.96 0.10
CA GLY A 364 20.88 -0.73 0.54
C GLY A 364 20.58 0.47 -0.37
N TYR A 365 20.54 0.26 -1.69
CA TYR A 365 20.15 1.29 -2.65
C TYR A 365 18.67 1.67 -2.53
N LEU A 366 17.79 0.69 -2.44
CA LEU A 366 16.34 0.94 -2.29
C LEU A 366 16.04 1.84 -1.10
N LEU A 367 16.77 1.64 0.00
CA LEU A 367 16.56 2.36 1.26
C LEU A 367 17.30 3.70 1.35
N THR A 368 18.44 3.86 0.67
CA THR A 368 19.32 5.03 0.84
C THR A 368 19.50 5.89 -0.42
N GLY A 369 19.15 5.38 -1.59
CA GLY A 369 19.34 6.04 -2.88
C GLY A 369 20.80 6.10 -3.34
N THR A 370 21.74 5.46 -2.61
CA THR A 370 23.17 5.49 -2.92
C THR A 370 23.78 4.11 -2.82
N ALA A 371 24.50 3.71 -3.87
CA ALA A 371 25.11 2.37 -3.95
C ALA A 371 26.24 2.11 -2.94
N HIS A 372 26.85 3.13 -2.32
CA HIS A 372 28.14 2.97 -1.64
C HIS A 372 28.39 3.84 -0.39
N THR A 373 27.41 4.51 0.22
CA THR A 373 27.74 5.37 1.36
C THR A 373 26.86 5.17 2.59
N LEU A 374 27.49 4.71 3.67
CA LEU A 374 27.06 4.92 5.07
C LEU A 374 26.73 6.41 5.35
N ALA A 375 27.27 7.34 4.54
CA ALA A 375 27.12 8.78 4.72
C ALA A 375 25.68 9.30 4.56
N GLY A 376 24.86 8.70 3.70
CA GLY A 376 23.45 9.09 3.51
C GLY A 376 22.61 8.76 4.75
N GLY A 377 22.73 7.55 5.27
CA GLY A 377 22.07 7.11 6.51
C GLY A 377 22.53 7.93 7.72
N VAL A 378 23.83 8.15 7.87
CA VAL A 378 24.43 8.98 8.95
C VAL A 378 23.93 10.43 8.88
N ARG A 379 23.77 11.00 7.68
CA ARG A 379 23.28 12.38 7.50
C ARG A 379 21.81 12.53 7.94
N THR A 380 20.97 11.52 7.71
CA THR A 380 19.57 11.50 8.17
C THR A 380 19.51 11.33 9.70
N VAL A 381 20.35 10.45 10.26
CA VAL A 381 20.50 10.26 11.71
C VAL A 381 20.94 11.55 12.40
N LEU A 382 21.93 12.24 11.87
CA LEU A 382 22.45 13.49 12.42
C LEU A 382 21.46 14.66 12.32
N ARG A 383 20.60 14.69 11.30
CA ARG A 383 19.58 15.73 11.15
C ARG A 383 18.37 15.55 12.09
N HIS A 384 18.08 14.32 12.53
CA HIS A 384 16.91 14.01 13.37
C HIS A 384 17.20 12.97 14.46
N PRO A 385 18.14 13.23 15.39
CA PRO A 385 18.69 12.21 16.29
C PRO A 385 17.63 11.59 17.22
N LEU A 386 16.69 12.37 17.75
CA LEU A 386 15.65 11.85 18.64
C LEU A 386 14.60 10.98 17.93
N ARG A 387 14.30 11.28 16.65
CA ARG A 387 13.37 10.47 15.83
C ARG A 387 14.03 9.16 15.42
N THR A 388 15.29 9.22 15.05
CA THR A 388 16.08 8.03 14.69
C THR A 388 16.27 7.12 15.90
N LEU A 389 16.53 7.68 17.10
CA LEU A 389 16.63 6.89 18.32
C LEU A 389 15.31 6.16 18.64
N ARG A 390 14.17 6.83 18.48
CA ARG A 390 12.85 6.19 18.65
C ARG A 390 12.58 5.12 17.60
N ALA A 391 12.99 5.32 16.35
CA ALA A 391 12.88 4.34 15.29
C ALA A 391 13.77 3.11 15.54
N LEU A 392 14.95 3.31 16.14
CA LEU A 392 15.88 2.24 16.51
C LEU A 392 15.37 1.38 17.67
N ILE A 393 14.56 1.92 18.58
CA ILE A 393 13.95 1.16 19.68
C ILE A 393 12.96 0.10 19.16
N GLY A 394 12.34 0.33 17.99
CA GLY A 394 11.38 -0.60 17.37
C GLY A 394 11.99 -1.60 16.37
N VAL A 395 13.30 -1.52 16.10
CA VAL A 395 13.98 -2.46 15.18
C VAL A 395 14.88 -3.38 15.99
N SER A 396 14.73 -4.70 15.86
CA SER A 396 15.62 -5.63 16.54
C SER A 396 17.06 -5.42 16.06
N ALA A 397 18.03 -5.43 17.00
CA ALA A 397 19.46 -5.29 16.68
C ALA A 397 19.92 -6.36 15.65
N ARG A 398 19.32 -7.56 15.69
CA ARG A 398 19.54 -8.64 14.74
C ARG A 398 19.14 -8.23 13.31
N ARG A 399 17.95 -7.63 13.10
CA ARG A 399 17.50 -7.16 11.78
C ARG A 399 18.37 -6.04 11.24
N MET A 400 18.79 -5.12 12.10
CA MET A 400 19.71 -4.06 11.70
C MET A 400 21.05 -4.62 11.24
N ALA A 401 21.61 -5.58 11.98
CA ALA A 401 22.84 -6.28 11.59
C ALA A 401 22.66 -7.02 10.26
N GLN A 402 21.55 -7.73 10.05
CA GLN A 402 21.23 -8.41 8.80
C GLN A 402 21.15 -7.42 7.63
N GLN A 403 20.39 -6.32 7.77
CA GLN A 403 20.28 -5.29 6.72
C GLN A 403 21.62 -4.65 6.35
N LEU A 404 22.51 -4.48 7.32
CA LEU A 404 23.86 -3.96 7.07
C LEU A 404 24.77 -4.99 6.39
N THR A 405 24.65 -6.27 6.75
CA THR A 405 25.46 -7.36 6.19
C THR A 405 25.03 -7.68 4.75
N HIS A 406 23.73 -7.65 4.47
CA HIS A 406 23.11 -8.01 3.18
C HIS A 406 22.66 -6.82 2.33
N ARG A 407 23.22 -5.64 2.59
CA ARG A 407 22.83 -4.39 1.90
C ARG A 407 23.05 -4.39 0.38
N ASP A 408 24.00 -5.19 -0.09
CA ASP A 408 24.37 -5.30 -1.51
C ASP A 408 23.67 -6.47 -2.21
N ASP A 409 22.86 -7.24 -1.49
CA ASP A 409 22.11 -8.37 -2.02
C ASP A 409 20.90 -7.89 -2.84
N LEU A 410 20.63 -8.59 -3.92
CA LEU A 410 19.38 -8.49 -4.67
C LEU A 410 18.28 -9.29 -3.96
N GLN A 411 17.02 -9.01 -4.28
CA GLN A 411 15.90 -9.64 -3.60
C GLN A 411 14.80 -10.07 -4.57
N LEU A 412 14.20 -11.23 -4.28
CA LEU A 412 12.83 -11.54 -4.66
C LEU A 412 11.95 -11.36 -3.43
N ILE A 413 10.88 -10.58 -3.54
CA ILE A 413 9.92 -10.37 -2.46
C ILE A 413 8.72 -11.26 -2.72
N VAL A 414 8.48 -12.16 -1.79
CA VAL A 414 7.36 -13.13 -1.84
C VAL A 414 6.26 -12.62 -0.95
N ALA A 415 5.02 -12.55 -1.44
CA ALA A 415 3.89 -12.06 -0.67
C ALA A 415 2.67 -12.97 -0.80
N LEU A 416 1.95 -13.16 0.31
CA LEU A 416 0.63 -13.79 0.35
C LEU A 416 -0.42 -12.69 0.20
N GLN A 417 -1.15 -12.72 -0.92
CA GLN A 417 -2.09 -11.64 -1.31
C GLN A 417 -3.49 -11.80 -0.70
N GLN A 418 -3.87 -13.00 -0.28
CA GLN A 418 -5.16 -13.29 0.36
C GLN A 418 -4.96 -14.07 1.67
N PRO A 419 -4.39 -13.46 2.73
CA PRO A 419 -4.21 -14.14 4.00
C PRO A 419 -5.55 -14.46 4.68
N ALA A 420 -5.63 -15.62 5.33
CA ALA A 420 -6.75 -16.00 6.19
C ALA A 420 -6.67 -15.25 7.54
N GLY A 421 -5.47 -15.04 8.05
CA GLY A 421 -5.22 -14.34 9.30
C GLY A 421 -5.71 -12.88 9.27
N ARG A 422 -6.13 -12.38 10.45
CA ARG A 422 -6.61 -11.00 10.61
C ARG A 422 -5.88 -10.34 11.78
N GLY A 423 -5.41 -9.12 11.52
CA GLY A 423 -4.83 -8.25 12.54
C GLY A 423 -5.88 -7.45 13.32
N ARG A 424 -5.43 -6.71 14.30
CA ARG A 424 -6.26 -5.83 15.14
C ARG A 424 -5.57 -4.49 15.37
N ILE A 425 -6.38 -3.41 15.43
CA ILE A 425 -5.94 -2.07 15.86
C ILE A 425 -6.72 -1.69 17.10
N THR A 426 -6.01 -1.31 18.16
CA THR A 426 -6.60 -0.83 19.42
C THR A 426 -5.93 0.45 19.87
N ILE A 427 -6.58 1.21 20.75
CA ILE A 427 -5.98 2.33 21.47
C ILE A 427 -5.74 1.94 22.93
N THR A 428 -4.69 2.48 23.52
CA THR A 428 -4.34 2.25 24.94
C THR A 428 -4.52 3.49 25.78
N SER A 429 -4.98 4.59 25.17
CA SER A 429 -5.19 5.88 25.82
C SER A 429 -6.27 6.69 25.11
N ALA A 430 -7.01 7.51 25.84
CA ALA A 430 -7.90 8.52 25.29
C ALA A 430 -7.15 9.73 24.67
N ASP A 431 -5.83 9.85 24.90
CA ASP A 431 -4.99 10.88 24.28
C ASP A 431 -4.76 10.54 22.79
N PRO A 432 -5.24 11.37 21.86
CA PRO A 432 -5.08 11.14 20.42
C PRO A 432 -3.63 11.22 19.92
N LEU A 433 -2.70 11.68 20.76
CA LEU A 433 -1.28 11.73 20.43
C LEU A 433 -0.55 10.42 20.72
N VAL A 434 -1.13 9.54 21.54
CA VAL A 434 -0.60 8.18 21.78
C VAL A 434 -0.88 7.31 20.57
N PRO A 435 0.14 6.71 19.92
CA PRO A 435 -0.07 5.83 18.76
C PRO A 435 -0.95 4.63 19.10
N PRO A 436 -1.74 4.11 18.13
CA PRO A 436 -2.49 2.89 18.36
C PRO A 436 -1.56 1.67 18.45
N GLN A 437 -2.02 0.62 19.11
CA GLN A 437 -1.43 -0.70 19.07
C GLN A 437 -1.90 -1.40 17.79
N ILE A 438 -0.96 -2.03 17.07
CA ILE A 438 -1.21 -2.65 15.76
C ILE A 438 -0.64 -4.07 15.80
N ASP A 439 -1.51 -5.06 15.85
CA ASP A 439 -1.14 -6.47 15.96
C ASP A 439 -1.57 -7.19 14.67
N TYR A 440 -0.60 -7.66 13.87
CA TYR A 440 -0.84 -8.24 12.55
C TYR A 440 -1.24 -9.71 12.61
N ARG A 441 -0.71 -10.48 13.56
CA ARG A 441 -0.96 -11.92 13.72
C ARG A 441 -0.64 -12.73 12.47
N TYR A 442 0.43 -12.36 11.77
CA TYR A 442 0.81 -13.04 10.55
C TYR A 442 1.26 -14.48 10.78
N LEU A 443 0.88 -15.34 9.84
CA LEU A 443 1.22 -16.75 9.81
C LEU A 443 0.80 -17.56 11.07
N GLU A 444 -0.21 -17.08 11.83
CA GLU A 444 -0.84 -17.88 12.88
C GLU A 444 -1.64 -19.04 12.28
N GLU A 445 -2.24 -18.86 11.10
CA GLU A 445 -3.01 -19.86 10.39
C GLU A 445 -2.11 -20.79 9.57
N GLU A 446 -2.35 -22.12 9.67
CA GLU A 446 -1.57 -23.12 8.90
C GLU A 446 -1.77 -22.95 7.39
N ALA A 447 -2.96 -22.57 6.95
CA ALA A 447 -3.24 -22.29 5.54
C ALA A 447 -2.32 -21.19 4.99
N ASP A 448 -2.03 -20.15 5.79
CA ASP A 448 -1.15 -19.05 5.41
C ASP A 448 0.32 -19.51 5.37
N ARG A 449 0.76 -20.32 6.35
CA ARG A 449 2.11 -20.90 6.37
C ARG A 449 2.35 -21.80 5.17
N SER A 450 1.42 -22.70 4.89
CA SER A 450 1.51 -23.64 3.76
C SER A 450 1.67 -22.90 2.43
N ARG A 451 0.84 -21.89 2.18
CA ARG A 451 0.91 -21.06 0.95
C ARG A 451 2.20 -20.25 0.89
N MET A 452 2.66 -19.69 2.00
CA MET A 452 3.93 -18.96 2.04
C MET A 452 5.13 -19.87 1.81
N ARG A 453 5.15 -21.10 2.37
CA ARG A 453 6.20 -22.11 2.05
C ARG A 453 6.27 -22.40 0.55
N LEU A 454 5.09 -22.58 -0.08
CA LEU A 454 5.01 -22.79 -1.53
C LEU A 454 5.59 -21.61 -2.30
N ALA A 455 5.23 -20.39 -1.93
CA ALA A 455 5.72 -19.19 -2.59
C ALA A 455 7.23 -19.00 -2.44
N VAL A 456 7.80 -19.25 -1.25
CA VAL A 456 9.26 -19.23 -1.01
C VAL A 456 9.97 -20.26 -1.88
N ARG A 457 9.49 -21.49 -1.92
CA ARG A 457 10.07 -22.57 -2.76
C ARG A 457 9.98 -22.20 -4.25
N THR A 458 8.88 -21.62 -4.69
CA THR A 458 8.71 -21.15 -6.08
C THR A 458 9.70 -20.05 -6.43
N ALA A 459 9.92 -19.09 -5.55
CA ALA A 459 10.90 -18.02 -5.78
C ALA A 459 12.33 -18.56 -5.89
N VAL A 460 12.69 -19.54 -5.05
CA VAL A 460 14.00 -20.22 -5.16
C VAL A 460 14.09 -21.03 -6.46
N ALA A 461 13.01 -21.71 -6.87
CA ALA A 461 12.97 -22.43 -8.14
C ALA A 461 13.19 -21.48 -9.33
N LEU A 462 12.59 -20.26 -9.34
CA LEU A 462 12.86 -19.25 -10.37
C LEU A 462 14.34 -18.93 -10.49
N LEU A 463 15.01 -18.67 -9.35
CA LEU A 463 16.44 -18.35 -9.32
C LEU A 463 17.34 -19.50 -9.80
N ARG A 464 16.86 -20.74 -9.74
CA ARG A 464 17.61 -21.96 -10.14
C ARG A 464 17.34 -22.43 -11.56
N THR A 465 16.52 -21.70 -12.33
CA THR A 465 16.26 -22.01 -13.75
C THR A 465 17.48 -21.71 -14.63
N ALA A 466 17.48 -22.26 -15.84
CA ALA A 466 18.49 -21.97 -16.85
C ALA A 466 18.53 -20.46 -17.20
N ALA A 467 17.40 -19.78 -17.14
CA ALA A 467 17.30 -18.33 -17.40
C ALA A 467 18.13 -17.48 -16.41
N PHE A 468 18.37 -17.93 -15.20
CA PHE A 468 19.21 -17.27 -14.20
C PHE A 468 20.65 -17.81 -14.11
N ALA A 469 21.02 -18.84 -14.88
CA ALA A 469 22.31 -19.53 -14.76
C ALA A 469 23.52 -18.59 -14.84
N ASP A 470 23.48 -17.58 -15.71
CA ASP A 470 24.58 -16.61 -15.90
C ASP A 470 24.53 -15.42 -14.90
N VAL A 471 23.53 -15.39 -14.03
CA VAL A 471 23.26 -14.25 -13.14
C VAL A 471 23.29 -14.66 -11.67
N PHE A 472 22.67 -15.77 -11.31
CA PHE A 472 22.51 -16.24 -9.94
C PHE A 472 23.78 -16.94 -9.42
N ASP A 473 24.35 -16.45 -8.31
CA ASP A 473 25.50 -17.08 -7.63
C ASP A 473 25.06 -17.95 -6.44
N GLY A 474 24.06 -17.49 -5.68
CA GLY A 474 23.54 -18.25 -4.52
C GLY A 474 22.62 -17.43 -3.64
N LEU A 475 21.86 -18.13 -2.81
CA LEU A 475 21.07 -17.56 -1.73
C LEU A 475 21.98 -17.04 -0.60
N THR A 476 21.55 -16.03 0.13
CA THR A 476 22.39 -15.41 1.16
C THR A 476 22.03 -15.82 2.58
N GLU A 477 20.76 -16.02 2.90
CA GLU A 477 20.31 -16.35 4.25
C GLU A 477 19.48 -17.63 4.33
N LEU A 478 18.93 -18.10 3.22
CA LEU A 478 18.10 -19.31 3.13
C LEU A 478 18.94 -20.47 2.60
N ARG A 479 18.98 -21.59 3.31
CA ARG A 479 19.77 -22.78 2.96
C ARG A 479 18.87 -23.91 2.46
N ASP A 480 19.43 -24.85 1.72
CA ASP A 480 18.70 -26.01 1.21
C ASP A 480 18.12 -26.91 2.32
N ALA A 481 18.76 -26.93 3.49
CA ALA A 481 18.24 -27.63 4.65
C ALA A 481 16.90 -27.08 5.14
N GLU A 482 16.74 -25.75 5.19
CA GLU A 482 15.47 -25.13 5.55
C GLU A 482 14.40 -25.35 4.45
N LEU A 483 14.79 -25.30 3.18
CA LEU A 483 13.86 -25.53 2.06
C LEU A 483 13.29 -26.95 2.04
N GLY A 484 14.06 -27.93 2.52
CA GLY A 484 13.69 -29.35 2.53
C GLY A 484 12.82 -29.78 3.71
N ASP A 485 12.67 -28.94 4.76
CA ASP A 485 11.91 -29.26 5.97
C ASP A 485 10.91 -28.14 6.27
N ASP A 486 9.62 -28.48 6.39
CA ASP A 486 8.55 -27.48 6.59
C ASP A 486 8.71 -26.75 7.92
N ALA A 487 9.09 -27.42 9.00
CA ALA A 487 9.23 -26.80 10.32
C ALA A 487 10.44 -25.83 10.36
N ALA A 488 11.55 -26.22 9.73
CA ALA A 488 12.72 -25.36 9.59
C ALA A 488 12.42 -24.14 8.71
N LEU A 489 11.65 -24.34 7.62
CA LEU A 489 11.24 -23.26 6.74
C LEU A 489 10.26 -22.30 7.46
N ASP A 490 9.31 -22.80 8.25
CA ASP A 490 8.42 -21.97 9.05
C ASP A 490 9.20 -21.10 10.05
N ALA A 491 10.17 -21.68 10.75
CA ALA A 491 11.03 -20.94 11.67
C ALA A 491 11.85 -19.85 10.95
N TRP A 492 12.36 -20.17 9.75
CA TRP A 492 13.06 -19.19 8.92
C TRP A 492 12.12 -18.08 8.45
N MET A 493 10.92 -18.41 7.95
CA MET A 493 9.90 -17.46 7.49
C MET A 493 9.52 -16.49 8.61
N LEU A 494 9.22 -16.98 9.81
CA LEU A 494 8.87 -16.14 10.96
C LEU A 494 10.01 -15.17 11.35
N ALA A 495 11.27 -15.59 11.22
CA ALA A 495 12.42 -14.74 11.51
C ALA A 495 12.64 -13.63 10.45
N HIS A 496 12.20 -13.87 9.20
CA HIS A 496 12.41 -12.95 8.05
C HIS A 496 11.14 -12.24 7.58
N LEU A 497 10.05 -12.41 8.34
CA LEU A 497 8.73 -11.88 8.02
C LEU A 497 8.73 -10.36 7.92
N GLY A 498 8.13 -9.85 6.87
CA GLY A 498 7.87 -8.43 6.58
C GLY A 498 6.39 -8.17 6.33
N THR A 499 6.08 -7.02 5.81
CA THR A 499 4.74 -6.65 5.37
C THR A 499 4.83 -5.75 4.14
N ALA A 500 3.98 -6.00 3.15
CA ALA A 500 3.83 -5.14 1.97
C ALA A 500 3.21 -3.77 2.32
N ILE A 501 2.76 -3.60 3.57
CA ILE A 501 2.19 -2.35 4.09
C ILE A 501 0.88 -1.99 3.34
N HIS A 502 0.05 -2.97 3.07
CA HIS A 502 -1.21 -2.89 2.32
C HIS A 502 -2.44 -2.95 3.22
N LEU A 503 -2.34 -2.55 4.48
CA LEU A 503 -3.39 -2.63 5.50
C LEU A 503 -4.72 -2.04 5.00
N CYS A 504 -5.79 -2.85 5.09
CA CYS A 504 -7.16 -2.55 4.68
C CYS A 504 -8.15 -3.12 5.69
N GLY A 505 -9.40 -2.63 5.70
CA GLY A 505 -10.49 -3.30 6.38
C GLY A 505 -10.62 -3.02 7.89
N SER A 506 -9.95 -2.00 8.41
CA SER A 506 -10.07 -1.63 9.84
C SER A 506 -11.34 -0.88 10.22
N VAL A 507 -12.12 -0.43 9.22
CA VAL A 507 -13.41 0.29 9.35
C VAL A 507 -14.36 -0.21 8.25
N PRO A 508 -14.65 -1.54 8.16
CA PRO A 508 -15.15 -2.15 6.94
C PRO A 508 -16.59 -1.74 6.62
N MET A 509 -16.86 -1.65 5.31
CA MET A 509 -18.21 -1.52 4.77
C MET A 509 -19.11 -2.68 5.25
N GLY A 510 -20.39 -2.39 5.39
CA GLY A 510 -21.39 -3.31 5.90
C GLY A 510 -21.53 -3.28 7.42
N SER A 511 -20.43 -3.20 8.18
CA SER A 511 -20.47 -3.25 9.65
C SER A 511 -20.15 -1.94 10.36
N VAL A 512 -19.25 -1.11 9.81
CA VAL A 512 -18.89 0.20 10.41
C VAL A 512 -19.39 1.35 9.56
N VAL A 513 -19.28 1.23 8.24
CA VAL A 513 -19.80 2.21 7.29
C VAL A 513 -20.74 1.55 6.28
N ASP A 514 -21.63 2.36 5.70
CA ASP A 514 -22.47 1.90 4.59
C ASP A 514 -21.69 1.93 3.26
N SER A 515 -22.35 1.54 2.16
CA SER A 515 -21.77 1.53 0.82
C SER A 515 -21.33 2.90 0.29
N HIS A 516 -21.79 3.98 0.90
CA HIS A 516 -21.42 5.35 0.58
C HIS A 516 -20.35 5.91 1.54
N GLY A 517 -19.77 5.08 2.39
CA GLY A 517 -18.78 5.44 3.39
C GLY A 517 -19.35 6.16 4.62
N ARG A 518 -20.68 6.26 4.80
CA ARG A 518 -21.28 6.92 5.97
C ARG A 518 -21.14 6.04 7.21
N VAL A 519 -20.66 6.61 8.29
CA VAL A 519 -20.50 5.90 9.58
C VAL A 519 -21.87 5.61 10.18
N HIS A 520 -22.13 4.35 10.53
CA HIS A 520 -23.39 3.95 11.13
C HIS A 520 -23.63 4.68 12.47
N GLY A 521 -24.84 5.19 12.65
CA GLY A 521 -25.26 5.87 13.88
C GLY A 521 -24.69 7.28 14.09
N VAL A 522 -23.89 7.82 13.15
CA VAL A 522 -23.35 9.19 13.26
C VAL A 522 -23.58 9.94 11.94
N SER A 523 -24.47 10.94 11.95
CA SER A 523 -24.71 11.74 10.76
C SER A 523 -23.57 12.74 10.50
N GLY A 524 -23.38 13.15 9.22
CA GLY A 524 -22.33 14.11 8.83
C GLY A 524 -20.90 13.59 8.95
N LEU A 525 -20.72 12.28 9.05
CA LEU A 525 -19.39 11.62 9.11
C LEU A 525 -19.29 10.51 8.08
N ARG A 526 -18.23 10.56 7.27
CA ARG A 526 -17.84 9.50 6.32
C ARG A 526 -16.41 9.06 6.50
N VAL A 527 -16.12 7.89 5.97
CA VAL A 527 -14.76 7.37 5.76
C VAL A 527 -14.57 7.10 4.27
N ALA A 528 -13.44 7.53 3.72
CA ALA A 528 -13.09 7.33 2.31
C ALA A 528 -11.59 7.04 2.17
N ASP A 529 -11.16 5.89 2.63
CA ASP A 529 -9.80 5.34 2.43
C ASP A 529 -9.85 3.80 2.49
N THR A 530 -8.70 3.14 2.40
CA THR A 530 -8.62 1.66 2.36
C THR A 530 -9.14 0.97 3.63
N SER A 531 -9.40 1.70 4.70
CA SER A 531 -10.01 1.12 5.91
C SER A 531 -11.43 0.61 5.67
N ILE A 532 -12.16 1.18 4.67
CA ILE A 532 -13.55 0.77 4.39
C ILE A 532 -13.66 -0.55 3.62
N LEU A 533 -12.60 -1.01 2.97
CA LEU A 533 -12.64 -2.29 2.27
C LEU A 533 -12.97 -3.42 3.24
N PRO A 534 -13.79 -4.41 2.87
CA PRO A 534 -14.03 -5.58 3.73
C PRO A 534 -12.75 -6.35 4.05
N TRP A 535 -11.82 -6.42 3.10
CA TRP A 535 -10.46 -6.98 3.22
C TRP A 535 -9.55 -6.39 2.14
N ALA A 536 -8.23 -6.63 2.26
CA ALA A 536 -7.26 -6.22 1.26
C ALA A 536 -7.51 -6.91 -0.08
N PRO A 537 -7.34 -6.20 -1.21
CA PRO A 537 -7.45 -6.82 -2.54
C PRO A 537 -6.34 -7.86 -2.77
N SER A 538 -6.53 -8.74 -3.74
CA SER A 538 -5.53 -9.72 -4.19
C SER A 538 -4.31 -9.09 -4.91
N ARG A 539 -4.19 -7.79 -4.87
CA ARG A 539 -3.11 -6.96 -5.43
C ARG A 539 -2.81 -5.77 -4.50
N GLY A 540 -1.75 -5.03 -4.75
CA GLY A 540 -1.46 -3.81 -3.99
C GLY A 540 -2.60 -2.77 -4.07
N PRO A 541 -3.01 -2.13 -2.95
CA PRO A 541 -4.22 -1.31 -2.88
C PRO A 541 -4.08 0.14 -3.38
N ALA A 542 -2.94 0.55 -3.97
CA ALA A 542 -2.70 1.95 -4.30
C ALA A 542 -3.71 2.54 -5.31
N ALA A 543 -3.98 1.83 -6.42
CA ALA A 543 -5.00 2.25 -7.39
C ALA A 543 -6.42 2.22 -6.80
N THR A 544 -6.71 1.20 -5.97
CA THR A 544 -7.99 1.06 -5.27
C THR A 544 -8.21 2.22 -4.29
N ALA A 545 -7.18 2.68 -3.58
CA ALA A 545 -7.28 3.85 -2.69
C ALA A 545 -7.70 5.11 -3.46
N VAL A 546 -7.11 5.34 -4.64
CA VAL A 546 -7.50 6.45 -5.52
C VAL A 546 -8.93 6.30 -6.00
N ALA A 547 -9.33 5.08 -6.41
CA ALA A 547 -10.69 4.77 -6.86
C ALA A 547 -11.73 4.97 -5.74
N ILE A 548 -11.42 4.65 -4.48
CA ILE A 548 -12.29 4.94 -3.32
C ILE A 548 -12.55 6.46 -3.21
N GLY A 549 -11.51 7.28 -3.29
CA GLY A 549 -11.65 8.74 -3.24
C GLY A 549 -12.54 9.29 -4.35
N GLU A 550 -12.33 8.82 -5.58
CA GLU A 550 -13.14 9.16 -6.76
C GLU A 550 -14.61 8.72 -6.58
N ARG A 551 -14.84 7.48 -6.13
CA ARG A 551 -16.17 6.88 -5.98
C ARG A 551 -17.00 7.55 -4.89
N VAL A 552 -16.38 7.81 -3.72
CA VAL A 552 -17.08 8.50 -2.62
C VAL A 552 -17.39 9.94 -3.00
N ALA A 553 -16.54 10.62 -3.78
CA ALA A 553 -16.85 11.92 -4.33
C ALA A 553 -18.10 11.90 -5.24
N ASP A 554 -18.24 10.86 -6.09
CA ASP A 554 -19.45 10.68 -6.92
C ASP A 554 -20.70 10.55 -6.04
N PHE A 555 -20.65 9.72 -4.99
CA PHE A 555 -21.77 9.58 -4.05
C PHE A 555 -22.15 10.90 -3.36
N MET A 556 -21.16 11.69 -2.95
CA MET A 556 -21.40 12.97 -2.30
C MET A 556 -21.95 14.03 -3.26
N ARG A 557 -21.56 13.99 -4.55
CA ARG A 557 -22.06 14.89 -5.60
C ARG A 557 -23.50 14.57 -6.01
N ALA A 558 -23.88 13.29 -5.99
CA ALA A 558 -25.23 12.85 -6.32
C ALA A 558 -26.28 13.18 -5.23
N GLN A 559 -25.84 13.55 -4.02
CA GLN A 559 -26.73 13.87 -2.89
C GLN A 559 -26.89 15.40 -2.66
N GLY A 560 -26.14 16.23 -3.33
CA GLY A 560 -26.22 17.70 -3.27
C GLY A 560 -26.67 18.29 -4.55
#